data_f5ede8e1370d32998797d89008be0d65
#
_entry.id   f5ede8e1370d32998797d89008be0d65
#
_cell.length_a   1.000
_cell.length_b   1.000
_cell.length_c   1.000
_cell.angle_alpha   90.00
_cell.angle_beta   90.00
_cell.angle_gamma   90.00
#
_symmetry.space_group_name_H-M   'P 1'
#
loop_
_entity.id
_entity.type
_entity.pdbx_description
1 polymer ?
#
loop_
_entity_poly.entity_id
_entity_poly.type
_entity_poly.pdbx_seq_one_letter_code
_entity_poly.pdbx_strand_id
1 'polypeptide(L)'
;MSTRTAWTTMPAVAQAASNGDYGAVLRTARVAAGLNLEEAAALAGFSPSTLSRMETKRNRHWDVRELRRLAEVFAIPAHLFGLSRSTFDTGADSLSTGVDEDGDPMRRRDLIATTTAVVTGALVLPLDQAAAAPGMADTVEDVLFGRVSVAPIPGNQLAAQLAAARADFRATRYTQLARRLPRLLAQAIAGREAAAVDEVPLAAGRLAQAYNVATQLLIKLHDNGMAWATADRAAQAARGGDDPMVLAEARRLAATVMRRTKHRDGAQKLMLDAARSLQADTSLPDAAHSALYGQLLAAASYTAAVRDDRETAWALLGEAEDAARRVGGTKADRFNMLELAVYKISVSRVLGDYGSAVDYARLVDPARIVSPERRARYWEDTALALHGRGRPRATFQALLAAERDTPQEVRFRPWAQQLTTDLLARSHSLPGVREFASRVGVA
;
A
#
# COMPACT_ATOMS: atom_id res chain seq x y z
N MET A 1 -11.17 37.70 -19.32
CA MET A 1 -11.66 36.51 -18.56
C MET A 1 -13.01 36.17 -19.14
N SER A 2 -13.10 35.08 -19.79
CA SER A 2 -13.77 35.02 -20.98
C SER A 2 -14.48 33.67 -21.26
N THR A 3 -15.21 33.60 -22.29
CA THR A 3 -16.00 32.64 -23.05
C THR A 3 -15.62 31.14 -23.01
N ARG A 4 -14.49 30.75 -22.44
CA ARG A 4 -14.02 29.33 -22.41
C ARG A 4 -14.70 28.41 -21.39
N THR A 5 -15.42 28.98 -20.41
CA THR A 5 -15.99 28.18 -19.30
C THR A 5 -17.54 28.13 -19.32
N ALA A 6 -18.17 28.89 -20.16
CA ALA A 6 -19.63 28.99 -20.19
C ALA A 6 -20.37 27.70 -20.59
N TRP A 7 -19.70 26.80 -21.37
CA TRP A 7 -20.30 25.54 -21.79
C TRP A 7 -20.42 24.50 -20.67
N THR A 8 -19.57 24.59 -19.64
CA THR A 8 -19.56 23.65 -18.51
C THR A 8 -20.77 23.80 -17.60
N THR A 9 -21.44 24.96 -17.64
CA THR A 9 -22.65 25.23 -16.84
C THR A 9 -23.94 25.03 -17.62
N MET A 10 -23.88 24.59 -18.87
CA MET A 10 -25.07 24.29 -19.67
C MET A 10 -25.85 23.11 -19.08
N PRO A 11 -27.19 23.23 -18.91
CA PRO A 11 -28.01 22.13 -18.35
C PRO A 11 -27.86 20.80 -19.11
N ALA A 12 -27.72 20.88 -20.44
CA ALA A 12 -27.51 19.70 -21.29
C ALA A 12 -26.18 18.95 -20.95
N VAL A 13 -25.13 19.69 -20.60
CA VAL A 13 -23.83 19.07 -20.21
C VAL A 13 -23.93 18.45 -18.83
N ALA A 14 -24.57 19.09 -17.87
CA ALA A 14 -24.82 18.55 -16.54
C ALA A 14 -25.67 17.27 -16.62
N GLN A 15 -26.70 17.26 -17.48
CA GLN A 15 -27.54 16.09 -17.70
C GLN A 15 -26.76 14.96 -18.40
N ALA A 16 -25.90 15.24 -19.39
CA ALA A 16 -25.08 14.25 -20.05
C ALA A 16 -24.08 13.63 -19.05
N ALA A 17 -23.45 14.44 -18.22
CA ALA A 17 -22.52 14.00 -17.18
C ALA A 17 -23.22 13.11 -16.14
N SER A 18 -24.41 13.49 -15.66
CA SER A 18 -25.17 12.69 -14.69
C SER A 18 -25.66 11.35 -15.25
N ASN A 19 -25.90 11.29 -16.55
CA ASN A 19 -26.28 10.06 -17.25
C ASN A 19 -25.08 9.19 -17.67
N GLY A 20 -23.85 9.61 -17.38
CA GLY A 20 -22.63 8.90 -17.80
C GLY A 20 -22.35 8.97 -19.31
N ASP A 21 -23.04 9.90 -20.03
CA ASP A 21 -22.81 10.14 -21.47
C ASP A 21 -21.60 11.05 -21.67
N TYR A 22 -20.42 10.52 -21.36
CA TYR A 22 -19.15 11.26 -21.47
C TYR A 22 -18.78 11.58 -22.92
N GLY A 23 -19.34 10.85 -23.89
CA GLY A 23 -19.19 11.18 -25.31
C GLY A 23 -19.84 12.51 -25.67
N ALA A 24 -21.04 12.77 -25.17
CA ALA A 24 -21.73 14.06 -25.36
C ALA A 24 -20.96 15.22 -24.67
N VAL A 25 -20.42 14.98 -23.47
CA VAL A 25 -19.57 15.97 -22.77
C VAL A 25 -18.33 16.28 -23.59
N LEU A 26 -17.62 15.27 -24.10
CA LEU A 26 -16.42 15.41 -24.93
C LEU A 26 -16.72 16.20 -26.21
N ARG A 27 -17.79 15.84 -26.92
CA ARG A 27 -18.22 16.53 -28.13
C ARG A 27 -18.49 18.02 -27.87
N THR A 28 -19.17 18.32 -26.77
CA THR A 28 -19.48 19.73 -26.41
C THR A 28 -18.21 20.50 -26.09
N ALA A 29 -17.28 19.92 -25.38
CA ALA A 29 -15.98 20.51 -25.07
C ALA A 29 -15.16 20.80 -26.36
N ARG A 30 -15.10 19.86 -27.27
CA ARG A 30 -14.43 20.03 -28.57
C ARG A 30 -15.03 21.17 -29.37
N VAL A 31 -16.35 21.21 -29.50
CA VAL A 31 -17.07 22.25 -30.25
C VAL A 31 -16.85 23.61 -29.59
N ALA A 32 -16.90 23.69 -28.25
CA ALA A 32 -16.64 24.92 -27.50
C ALA A 32 -15.20 25.42 -27.65
N ALA A 33 -14.25 24.50 -27.89
CA ALA A 33 -12.85 24.81 -28.19
C ALA A 33 -12.64 25.24 -29.66
N GLY A 34 -13.66 25.15 -30.52
CA GLY A 34 -13.59 25.50 -31.94
C GLY A 34 -12.78 24.48 -32.78
N LEU A 35 -12.57 23.26 -32.26
CA LEU A 35 -11.75 22.26 -32.91
C LEU A 35 -12.60 21.34 -33.80
N ASN A 36 -12.08 21.06 -35.01
CA ASN A 36 -12.62 19.99 -35.84
C ASN A 36 -12.19 18.62 -35.31
N LEU A 37 -12.68 17.54 -35.93
CA LEU A 37 -12.47 16.17 -35.43
C LEU A 37 -11.02 15.69 -35.60
N GLU A 38 -10.34 16.15 -36.65
CA GLU A 38 -8.94 15.81 -36.95
C GLU A 38 -7.98 16.52 -35.99
N GLU A 39 -8.20 17.82 -35.77
CA GLU A 39 -7.41 18.62 -34.83
C GLU A 39 -7.53 18.09 -33.39
N ALA A 40 -8.77 17.80 -32.97
CA ALA A 40 -9.01 17.26 -31.65
C ALA A 40 -8.43 15.85 -31.44
N ALA A 41 -8.49 15.01 -32.46
CA ALA A 41 -7.91 13.67 -32.44
C ALA A 41 -6.39 13.73 -32.35
N ALA A 42 -5.76 14.63 -33.13
CA ALA A 42 -4.29 14.83 -33.08
C ALA A 42 -3.83 15.31 -31.69
N LEU A 43 -4.55 16.27 -31.08
CA LEU A 43 -4.26 16.76 -29.70
C LEU A 43 -4.40 15.67 -28.65
N ALA A 44 -5.43 14.83 -28.77
CA ALA A 44 -5.69 13.75 -27.81
C ALA A 44 -4.88 12.47 -28.10
N GLY A 45 -4.13 12.40 -29.21
CA GLY A 45 -3.34 11.24 -29.63
C GLY A 45 -4.21 10.03 -30.05
N PHE A 46 -5.36 10.29 -30.67
CA PHE A 46 -6.27 9.30 -31.25
C PHE A 46 -6.38 9.43 -32.75
N SER A 47 -6.94 8.44 -33.43
CA SER A 47 -7.38 8.62 -34.81
C SER A 47 -8.72 9.36 -34.86
N PRO A 48 -9.01 10.14 -35.92
CA PRO A 48 -10.30 10.83 -36.08
C PRO A 48 -11.50 9.88 -35.99
N SER A 49 -11.39 8.70 -36.52
CA SER A 49 -12.44 7.66 -36.43
C SER A 49 -12.63 7.13 -35.01
N THR A 50 -11.56 7.07 -34.21
CA THR A 50 -11.63 6.69 -32.79
C THR A 50 -12.33 7.78 -31.99
N LEU A 51 -11.94 9.03 -32.14
CA LEU A 51 -12.56 10.16 -31.45
C LEU A 51 -14.05 10.30 -31.82
N SER A 52 -14.41 10.15 -33.11
CA SER A 52 -15.79 10.15 -33.56
C SER A 52 -16.64 9.06 -32.89
N ARG A 53 -16.09 7.86 -32.75
CA ARG A 53 -16.75 6.76 -32.03
C ARG A 53 -16.89 7.04 -30.53
N MET A 54 -15.92 7.72 -29.93
CA MET A 54 -15.99 8.15 -28.53
C MET A 54 -17.14 9.16 -28.32
N GLU A 55 -17.34 10.10 -29.23
CA GLU A 55 -18.38 11.11 -29.15
C GLU A 55 -19.79 10.57 -29.44
N THR A 56 -19.94 9.46 -30.15
CA THR A 56 -21.25 8.98 -30.64
C THR A 56 -21.78 7.73 -29.96
N LYS A 57 -20.94 6.92 -29.32
CA LYS A 57 -21.34 5.64 -28.73
C LYS A 57 -21.82 5.80 -27.28
N ARG A 58 -23.14 5.80 -27.05
CA ARG A 58 -23.79 6.01 -25.75
C ARG A 58 -23.45 4.99 -24.65
N ASN A 59 -23.09 3.76 -24.96
CA ASN A 59 -22.80 2.69 -23.99
C ASN A 59 -21.37 2.19 -24.10
N ARG A 60 -20.40 3.09 -24.19
CA ARG A 60 -18.98 2.72 -24.17
C ARG A 60 -18.51 2.49 -22.74
N HIS A 61 -17.76 1.41 -22.52
CA HIS A 61 -16.88 1.34 -21.34
C HIS A 61 -15.74 2.35 -21.51
N TRP A 62 -15.69 3.34 -20.62
CA TRP A 62 -14.65 4.34 -20.59
C TRP A 62 -13.56 3.93 -19.61
N ASP A 63 -12.31 3.98 -20.05
CA ASP A 63 -11.17 3.88 -19.17
C ASP A 63 -10.99 5.20 -18.42
N VAL A 64 -10.78 5.15 -17.12
CA VAL A 64 -10.54 6.32 -16.28
C VAL A 64 -9.32 7.12 -16.75
N ARG A 65 -8.30 6.46 -17.29
CA ARG A 65 -7.10 7.10 -17.85
C ARG A 65 -7.42 7.85 -19.13
N GLU A 66 -8.23 7.27 -20.01
CA GLU A 66 -8.72 7.96 -21.21
C GLU A 66 -9.50 9.22 -20.82
N LEU A 67 -10.39 9.12 -19.84
CA LEU A 67 -11.17 10.24 -19.35
C LEU A 67 -10.30 11.33 -18.73
N ARG A 68 -9.28 10.96 -17.93
CA ARG A 68 -8.32 11.93 -17.36
C ARG A 68 -7.53 12.64 -18.45
N ARG A 69 -7.00 11.89 -19.42
CA ARG A 69 -6.26 12.45 -20.56
C ARG A 69 -7.14 13.42 -21.37
N LEU A 70 -8.38 13.02 -21.64
CA LEU A 70 -9.33 13.88 -22.36
C LEU A 70 -9.71 15.11 -21.52
N ALA A 71 -9.86 14.97 -20.20
CA ALA A 71 -10.10 16.08 -19.28
C ALA A 71 -8.96 17.11 -19.31
N GLU A 72 -7.71 16.64 -19.33
CA GLU A 72 -6.52 17.50 -19.40
C GLU A 72 -6.41 18.19 -20.77
N VAL A 73 -6.52 17.42 -21.86
CA VAL A 73 -6.35 17.93 -23.23
C VAL A 73 -7.42 18.97 -23.60
N PHE A 74 -8.68 18.72 -23.23
CA PHE A 74 -9.79 19.60 -23.57
C PHE A 74 -10.22 20.53 -22.43
N ALA A 75 -9.44 20.59 -21.34
CA ALA A 75 -9.75 21.36 -20.13
C ALA A 75 -11.17 21.12 -19.59
N ILE A 76 -11.62 19.85 -19.63
CA ILE A 76 -12.93 19.45 -19.13
C ILE A 76 -12.85 19.28 -17.61
N PRO A 77 -13.70 19.95 -16.81
CA PRO A 77 -13.73 19.74 -15.38
C PRO A 77 -13.93 18.27 -15.02
N ALA A 78 -13.07 17.71 -14.17
CA ALA A 78 -13.03 16.28 -13.85
C ALA A 78 -14.39 15.71 -13.39
N HIS A 79 -15.18 16.51 -12.66
CA HIS A 79 -16.51 16.11 -12.20
C HIS A 79 -17.52 15.84 -13.33
N LEU A 80 -17.34 16.45 -14.52
CA LEU A 80 -18.20 16.20 -15.68
C LEU A 80 -17.95 14.83 -16.33
N PHE A 81 -16.82 14.21 -16.03
CA PHE A 81 -16.50 12.84 -16.39
C PHE A 81 -16.71 11.86 -15.23
N GLY A 82 -17.36 12.28 -14.15
CA GLY A 82 -17.49 11.45 -12.95
C GLY A 82 -16.17 11.21 -12.22
N LEU A 83 -15.12 11.96 -12.57
CA LEU A 83 -13.82 11.89 -11.92
C LEU A 83 -13.81 12.84 -10.71
N SER A 84 -13.28 12.39 -9.58
CA SER A 84 -13.05 13.26 -8.43
C SER A 84 -12.05 14.36 -8.79
N ARG A 85 -12.27 15.59 -8.29
CA ARG A 85 -11.34 16.71 -8.48
C ARG A 85 -9.97 16.33 -7.94
N SER A 86 -8.96 16.28 -8.81
CA SER A 86 -7.58 16.46 -8.41
C SER A 86 -7.42 17.95 -8.07
N THR A 87 -7.46 18.30 -6.79
CA THR A 87 -7.16 19.65 -6.33
C THR A 87 -5.64 19.84 -6.34
N PHE A 88 -5.09 20.21 -7.49
CA PHE A 88 -3.84 20.94 -7.55
C PHE A 88 -4.22 22.42 -7.65
N ASP A 89 -4.43 23.07 -6.53
CA ASP A 89 -3.96 24.43 -6.25
C ASP A 89 -4.22 24.82 -4.79
N THR A 90 -3.23 25.51 -4.21
CA THR A 90 -3.21 26.19 -2.90
C THR A 90 -3.20 25.32 -1.64
N GLY A 91 -2.06 25.39 -0.99
CA GLY A 91 -1.70 25.25 0.39
C GLY A 91 -2.71 24.75 1.42
N ALA A 92 -2.24 23.80 2.22
CA ALA A 92 -2.83 23.20 3.41
C ALA A 92 -3.76 22.00 3.15
N ASP A 93 -3.29 20.85 3.63
CA ASP A 93 -4.06 19.66 4.01
C ASP A 93 -5.20 19.22 3.07
N SER A 94 -4.83 18.60 1.97
CA SER A 94 -5.74 17.77 1.20
C SER A 94 -5.24 16.33 1.15
N LEU A 95 -5.87 15.51 1.97
CA LEU A 95 -5.84 14.05 1.87
C LEU A 95 -6.18 13.65 0.43
N SER A 96 -5.18 13.27 -0.36
CA SER A 96 -5.43 12.67 -1.66
C SER A 96 -6.07 11.30 -1.42
N THR A 97 -7.35 11.19 -1.73
CA THR A 97 -8.09 9.93 -1.81
C THR A 97 -7.74 9.19 -3.09
N GLY A 98 -6.45 8.98 -3.34
CA GLY A 98 -6.00 7.96 -4.26
C GLY A 98 -5.89 6.66 -3.48
N VAL A 99 -6.57 5.62 -3.91
CA VAL A 99 -6.26 4.27 -3.44
C VAL A 99 -4.81 4.04 -3.82
N ASP A 100 -3.91 4.12 -2.82
CA ASP A 100 -2.49 3.89 -3.04
C ASP A 100 -2.32 2.45 -3.48
N GLU A 101 -1.82 2.24 -4.68
CA GLU A 101 -1.60 0.95 -5.32
C GLU A 101 -0.65 0.05 -4.50
N ASP A 102 -0.05 0.58 -3.45
CA ASP A 102 0.89 -0.09 -2.55
C ASP A 102 0.29 -0.75 -1.30
N GLY A 103 -1.03 -0.87 -1.25
CA GLY A 103 -1.72 -1.24 -0.03
C GLY A 103 -1.99 0.00 0.82
N ASP A 104 -3.22 0.09 1.20
CA ASP A 104 -3.80 1.25 1.83
C ASP A 104 -3.26 1.47 3.26
N PRO A 105 -2.86 2.68 3.62
CA PRO A 105 -2.29 2.97 4.93
C PRO A 105 -3.31 2.87 6.06
N MET A 106 -2.84 2.45 7.22
CA MET A 106 -3.60 2.53 8.47
C MET A 106 -3.52 3.95 9.02
N ARG A 107 -4.64 4.55 9.40
CA ARG A 107 -4.64 5.90 9.98
C ARG A 107 -3.96 5.89 11.36
N ARG A 108 -2.88 6.65 11.51
CA ARG A 108 -2.13 6.79 12.76
C ARG A 108 -3.03 7.22 13.93
N ARG A 109 -3.97 8.14 13.68
CA ARG A 109 -4.90 8.64 14.68
C ARG A 109 -5.83 7.53 15.20
N ASP A 110 -6.30 6.64 14.34
CA ASP A 110 -7.22 5.59 14.68
C ASP A 110 -6.52 4.47 15.47
N LEU A 111 -5.24 4.20 15.16
CA LEU A 111 -4.42 3.27 15.94
C LEU A 111 -4.12 3.81 17.35
N ILE A 112 -3.83 5.11 17.47
CA ILE A 112 -3.57 5.76 18.77
C ILE A 112 -4.85 5.89 19.59
N ALA A 113 -5.99 6.22 18.97
CA ALA A 113 -7.28 6.33 19.62
C ALA A 113 -7.73 4.98 20.22
N THR A 114 -7.50 3.87 19.54
CA THR A 114 -7.81 2.52 20.06
C THR A 114 -6.95 2.15 21.27
N THR A 115 -5.76 2.74 21.40
CA THR A 115 -4.91 2.54 22.59
C THR A 115 -5.45 3.22 23.83
N THR A 116 -6.19 4.32 23.68
CA THR A 116 -6.77 5.07 24.79
C THR A 116 -8.12 4.50 25.24
N ALA A 117 -8.89 3.91 24.35
CA ALA A 117 -10.24 3.39 24.63
C ALA A 117 -10.26 2.06 25.42
N VAL A 118 -9.17 1.29 25.43
CA VAL A 118 -9.09 0.00 26.17
C VAL A 118 -8.83 0.21 27.67
N VAL A 119 -8.50 1.43 28.11
CA VAL A 119 -8.23 1.75 29.53
C VAL A 119 -9.45 2.31 30.27
N THR A 120 -10.55 2.66 29.60
CA THR A 120 -11.74 3.28 30.22
C THR A 120 -12.95 2.37 30.25
N GLY A 121 -12.75 1.13 30.64
CA GLY A 121 -13.85 0.20 31.00
C GLY A 121 -13.76 -0.19 32.45
N ALA A 122 -13.99 0.72 33.39
CA ALA A 122 -14.61 0.49 34.72
C ALA A 122 -14.42 1.71 35.63
N LEU A 123 -15.52 2.10 36.24
CA LEU A 123 -15.69 2.94 37.46
C LEU A 123 -15.39 4.44 37.34
N VAL A 124 -16.50 5.16 37.33
CA VAL A 124 -16.60 6.55 37.80
C VAL A 124 -16.18 6.60 39.28
N LEU A 125 -15.04 7.22 39.58
CA LEU A 125 -14.66 7.73 40.88
C LEU A 125 -14.26 9.20 40.76
N PRO A 126 -14.49 10.02 41.82
CA PRO A 126 -14.51 11.47 41.73
C PRO A 126 -13.11 12.06 41.47
N LEU A 127 -13.11 13.15 40.72
CA LEU A 127 -11.96 14.03 40.48
C LEU A 127 -11.48 14.60 41.84
N ASP A 128 -10.44 14.06 42.39
CA ASP A 128 -9.47 14.80 43.18
C ASP A 128 -8.25 13.90 43.47
N GLN A 129 -7.36 13.86 42.53
CA GLN A 129 -5.92 13.65 42.72
C GLN A 129 -5.26 13.87 41.34
N ALA A 130 -4.54 14.97 41.20
CA ALA A 130 -3.60 15.21 40.12
C ALA A 130 -2.48 14.14 40.20
N ALA A 131 -2.81 12.93 39.77
CA ALA A 131 -1.78 11.96 39.35
C ALA A 131 -1.18 12.47 38.05
N ALA A 132 0.14 12.67 38.03
CA ALA A 132 0.91 13.00 36.87
C ALA A 132 0.39 12.23 35.68
N ALA A 133 0.05 12.93 34.61
CA ALA A 133 -0.31 12.32 33.32
C ALA A 133 0.74 11.24 33.03
N PRO A 134 0.34 10.01 32.62
CA PRO A 134 1.32 9.01 32.21
C PRO A 134 2.18 9.68 31.14
N GLY A 135 3.49 9.76 31.37
CA GLY A 135 4.44 10.46 30.50
C GLY A 135 4.18 10.06 29.07
N MET A 136 4.18 11.03 28.18
CA MET A 136 3.97 10.84 26.76
C MET A 136 4.84 9.67 26.33
N ALA A 137 4.26 8.58 25.87
CA ALA A 137 5.01 7.39 25.51
C ALA A 137 6.02 7.77 24.42
N ASP A 138 7.30 7.40 24.60
CA ASP A 138 8.35 7.61 23.62
C ASP A 138 7.89 7.20 22.23
N THR A 139 8.21 7.98 21.23
CA THR A 139 7.88 7.71 19.84
C THR A 139 9.13 7.27 19.06
N VAL A 140 8.95 6.64 17.91
CA VAL A 140 10.07 6.35 17.00
C VAL A 140 10.80 7.63 16.62
N GLU A 141 10.07 8.73 16.46
CA GLU A 141 10.63 10.06 16.19
C GLU A 141 11.56 10.51 17.30
N ASP A 142 11.16 10.39 18.57
CA ASP A 142 11.99 10.78 19.70
C ASP A 142 13.30 10.01 19.77
N VAL A 143 13.27 8.72 19.41
CA VAL A 143 14.47 7.89 19.32
C VAL A 143 15.37 8.34 18.15
N LEU A 144 14.78 8.62 16.98
CA LEU A 144 15.54 9.05 15.80
C LEU A 144 16.25 10.40 16.00
N PHE A 145 15.65 11.28 16.80
CA PHE A 145 16.24 12.60 17.14
C PHE A 145 17.03 12.60 18.45
N GLY A 146 17.35 11.42 19.01
CA GLY A 146 18.22 11.30 20.18
C GLY A 146 17.60 11.79 21.50
N ARG A 147 16.26 11.94 21.55
CA ARG A 147 15.53 12.36 22.76
C ARG A 147 15.34 11.21 23.76
N VAL A 148 15.55 9.98 23.33
CA VAL A 148 15.43 8.77 24.15
C VAL A 148 16.78 8.07 24.21
N SER A 149 17.32 7.91 25.41
CA SER A 149 18.56 7.17 25.67
C SER A 149 18.27 6.05 26.66
N VAL A 150 18.77 4.86 26.39
CA VAL A 150 18.61 3.68 27.24
C VAL A 150 19.94 2.94 27.36
N ALA A 151 20.13 2.20 28.44
CA ALA A 151 21.28 1.31 28.57
C ALA A 151 21.22 0.16 27.53
N PRO A 152 22.37 -0.27 26.99
CA PRO A 152 22.43 -1.44 26.13
C PRO A 152 21.99 -2.69 26.88
N ILE A 153 21.41 -3.65 26.14
CA ILE A 153 21.01 -4.95 26.66
C ILE A 153 21.85 -6.04 26.00
N PRO A 154 21.95 -7.24 26.63
CA PRO A 154 22.65 -8.37 26.04
C PRO A 154 22.13 -8.70 24.63
N GLY A 155 23.04 -9.01 23.71
CA GLY A 155 22.71 -9.22 22.31
C GLY A 155 21.70 -10.35 22.04
N ASN A 156 21.69 -11.41 22.84
CA ASN A 156 20.69 -12.47 22.77
C ASN A 156 19.28 -11.98 23.18
N GLN A 157 19.21 -11.10 24.18
CA GLN A 157 17.94 -10.50 24.60
C GLN A 157 17.41 -9.56 23.52
N LEU A 158 18.28 -8.74 22.90
CA LEU A 158 17.90 -7.89 21.76
C LEU A 158 17.39 -8.74 20.59
N ALA A 159 18.05 -9.84 20.25
CA ALA A 159 17.63 -10.74 19.20
C ALA A 159 16.24 -11.37 19.48
N ALA A 160 15.95 -11.75 20.72
CA ALA A 160 14.64 -12.25 21.14
C ALA A 160 13.54 -11.16 21.00
N GLN A 161 13.85 -9.91 21.40
CA GLN A 161 12.91 -8.79 21.24
C GLN A 161 12.65 -8.47 19.76
N LEU A 162 13.67 -8.53 18.89
CA LEU A 162 13.52 -8.37 17.45
C LEU A 162 12.64 -9.47 16.84
N ALA A 163 12.84 -10.72 17.25
CA ALA A 163 12.00 -11.83 16.80
C ALA A 163 10.53 -11.63 17.22
N ALA A 164 10.31 -11.21 18.46
CA ALA A 164 8.96 -10.89 18.97
C ALA A 164 8.32 -9.72 18.21
N ALA A 165 9.06 -8.66 17.91
CA ALA A 165 8.55 -7.53 17.14
C ALA A 165 8.17 -7.92 15.70
N ARG A 166 8.95 -8.77 15.05
CA ARG A 166 8.60 -9.34 13.73
C ARG A 166 7.37 -10.25 13.81
N ALA A 167 7.23 -11.02 14.89
CA ALA A 167 6.05 -11.86 15.11
C ALA A 167 4.80 -10.98 15.31
N ASP A 168 4.90 -9.86 16.05
CA ASP A 168 3.81 -8.90 16.21
C ASP A 168 3.38 -8.28 14.87
N PHE A 169 4.35 -7.91 14.01
CA PHE A 169 4.06 -7.39 12.68
C PHE A 169 3.31 -8.42 11.82
N ARG A 170 3.83 -9.65 11.74
CA ARG A 170 3.21 -10.74 10.95
C ARG A 170 1.82 -11.12 11.44
N ALA A 171 1.60 -11.00 12.75
CA ALA A 171 0.31 -11.26 13.39
C ALA A 171 -0.64 -10.05 13.35
N THR A 172 -0.30 -8.97 12.63
CA THR A 172 -1.07 -7.70 12.56
C THR A 172 -1.35 -7.05 13.92
N ARG A 173 -0.52 -7.32 14.94
CA ARG A 173 -0.61 -6.70 16.27
C ARG A 173 0.07 -5.34 16.31
N TYR A 174 -0.33 -4.43 15.43
CA TYR A 174 0.34 -3.15 15.18
C TYR A 174 0.32 -2.23 16.40
N THR A 175 -0.76 -2.21 17.17
CA THR A 175 -0.85 -1.46 18.43
C THR A 175 0.20 -1.91 19.43
N GLN A 176 0.38 -3.22 19.60
CA GLN A 176 1.39 -3.79 20.49
C GLN A 176 2.81 -3.48 19.98
N LEU A 177 3.02 -3.63 18.68
CA LEU A 177 4.30 -3.31 18.05
C LEU A 177 4.66 -1.82 18.20
N ALA A 178 3.71 -0.90 17.97
CA ALA A 178 3.92 0.53 18.10
C ALA A 178 4.39 0.95 19.51
N ARG A 179 3.86 0.29 20.55
CA ARG A 179 4.29 0.54 21.94
C ARG A 179 5.67 -0.01 22.27
N ARG A 180 6.06 -1.12 21.67
CA ARG A 180 7.35 -1.79 21.90
C ARG A 180 8.51 -1.14 21.14
N LEU A 181 8.22 -0.64 19.94
CA LEU A 181 9.20 -0.30 18.94
C LEU A 181 10.19 0.82 19.35
N PRO A 182 9.76 1.92 20.01
CA PRO A 182 10.70 2.98 20.40
C PRO A 182 11.81 2.47 21.31
N ARG A 183 11.45 1.74 22.36
CA ARG A 183 12.43 1.17 23.30
C ARG A 183 13.34 0.13 22.63
N LEU A 184 12.78 -0.75 21.79
CA LEU A 184 13.55 -1.73 21.03
C LEU A 184 14.59 -1.04 20.13
N LEU A 185 14.20 0.02 19.45
CA LEU A 185 15.07 0.77 18.56
C LEU A 185 16.18 1.50 19.35
N ALA A 186 15.84 2.15 20.46
CA ALA A 186 16.81 2.79 21.34
C ALA A 186 17.83 1.78 21.91
N GLN A 187 17.38 0.59 22.32
CA GLN A 187 18.26 -0.49 22.78
C GLN A 187 19.18 -1.02 21.67
N ALA A 188 18.70 -1.09 20.42
CA ALA A 188 19.51 -1.50 19.30
C ALA A 188 20.58 -0.46 18.95
N ILE A 189 20.27 0.83 19.06
CA ILE A 189 21.22 1.95 18.90
C ILE A 189 22.30 1.87 20.00
N ALA A 190 21.89 1.83 21.27
CA ALA A 190 22.81 1.72 22.39
C ALA A 190 23.71 0.47 22.32
N GLY A 191 23.15 -0.66 21.88
CA GLY A 191 23.90 -1.89 21.66
C GLY A 191 24.94 -1.78 20.55
N ARG A 192 24.66 -1.01 19.48
CA ARG A 192 25.62 -0.75 18.41
C ARG A 192 26.73 0.20 18.86
N GLU A 193 26.41 1.21 19.67
CA GLU A 193 27.37 2.19 20.21
C GLU A 193 28.32 1.56 21.24
N ALA A 194 27.81 0.62 22.04
CA ALA A 194 28.59 -0.07 23.08
C ALA A 194 29.31 -1.33 22.59
N ALA A 195 29.15 -1.72 21.30
CA ALA A 195 29.73 -2.95 20.77
C ALA A 195 31.25 -2.92 20.72
N ALA A 196 31.90 -4.00 21.17
CA ALA A 196 33.32 -4.24 20.97
C ALA A 196 33.64 -4.36 19.46
N VAL A 197 34.90 -4.12 19.07
CA VAL A 197 35.30 -4.02 17.66
C VAL A 197 34.91 -5.27 16.86
N ASP A 198 35.06 -6.43 17.42
CA ASP A 198 34.71 -7.73 16.84
C ASP A 198 33.20 -8.01 16.77
N GLU A 199 32.42 -7.33 17.62
CA GLU A 199 30.95 -7.46 17.65
C GLU A 199 30.23 -6.40 16.77
N VAL A 200 30.96 -5.40 16.29
CA VAL A 200 30.40 -4.29 15.49
C VAL A 200 29.56 -4.76 14.31
N PRO A 201 29.96 -5.71 13.46
CA PRO A 201 29.15 -6.15 12.33
C PRO A 201 27.83 -6.78 12.77
N LEU A 202 27.85 -7.64 13.78
CA LEU A 202 26.66 -8.29 14.32
C LEU A 202 25.68 -7.26 14.95
N ALA A 203 26.20 -6.28 15.70
CA ALA A 203 25.41 -5.22 16.31
C ALA A 203 24.79 -4.31 15.24
N ALA A 204 25.54 -3.99 14.17
CA ALA A 204 25.05 -3.22 13.02
C ALA A 204 23.92 -3.97 12.30
N GLY A 205 24.04 -5.27 12.10
CA GLY A 205 22.98 -6.11 11.53
C GLY A 205 21.71 -6.11 12.38
N ARG A 206 21.82 -6.19 13.71
CA ARG A 206 20.67 -6.10 14.63
C ARG A 206 20.00 -4.74 14.60
N LEU A 207 20.80 -3.66 14.55
CA LEU A 207 20.30 -2.30 14.40
C LEU A 207 19.54 -2.14 13.07
N ALA A 208 20.09 -2.62 11.97
CA ALA A 208 19.41 -2.61 10.68
C ALA A 208 18.06 -3.36 10.73
N GLN A 209 18.03 -4.50 11.39
CA GLN A 209 16.80 -5.27 11.59
C GLN A 209 15.76 -4.51 12.44
N ALA A 210 16.17 -3.75 13.45
CA ALA A 210 15.27 -2.90 14.24
C ALA A 210 14.67 -1.79 13.39
N TYR A 211 15.49 -1.10 12.59
CA TYR A 211 15.03 -0.10 11.64
C TYR A 211 14.10 -0.71 10.56
N ASN A 212 14.37 -1.91 10.07
CA ASN A 212 13.50 -2.60 9.13
C ASN A 212 12.08 -2.83 9.70
N VAL A 213 11.97 -3.26 10.96
CA VAL A 213 10.68 -3.42 11.63
C VAL A 213 9.98 -2.07 11.81
N ALA A 214 10.72 -1.01 12.16
CA ALA A 214 10.19 0.35 12.23
C ALA A 214 9.64 0.81 10.88
N THR A 215 10.41 0.64 9.81
CA THR A 215 10.00 0.98 8.45
C THR A 215 8.72 0.26 8.04
N GLN A 216 8.62 -1.05 8.32
CA GLN A 216 7.42 -1.84 8.00
C GLN A 216 6.18 -1.29 8.71
N LEU A 217 6.27 -0.96 10.00
CA LEU A 217 5.16 -0.38 10.75
C LEU A 217 4.79 1.01 10.23
N LEU A 218 5.77 1.88 10.00
CA LEU A 218 5.56 3.25 9.52
C LEU A 218 4.92 3.29 8.12
N ILE A 219 5.27 2.34 7.25
CA ILE A 219 4.57 2.12 5.96
C ILE A 219 3.08 1.83 6.21
N LYS A 220 2.75 0.97 7.17
CA LYS A 220 1.34 0.66 7.51
C LYS A 220 0.61 1.88 8.10
N LEU A 221 1.31 2.71 8.84
CA LEU A 221 0.77 3.95 9.45
C LEU A 221 0.73 5.15 8.49
N HIS A 222 1.16 4.98 7.24
CA HIS A 222 1.25 6.05 6.24
C HIS A 222 2.19 7.21 6.63
N ASP A 223 3.11 6.96 7.51
CA ASP A 223 4.14 7.93 7.87
C ASP A 223 5.34 7.78 6.91
N ASN A 224 5.16 8.26 5.68
CA ASN A 224 6.17 8.11 4.63
C ASN A 224 7.47 8.85 4.96
N GLY A 225 7.42 9.96 5.70
CA GLY A 225 8.60 10.71 6.12
C GLY A 225 9.47 9.90 7.09
N MET A 226 8.87 9.38 8.15
CA MET A 226 9.57 8.56 9.13
C MET A 226 9.96 7.18 8.55
N ALA A 227 9.13 6.61 7.67
CA ALA A 227 9.47 5.38 6.95
C ALA A 227 10.72 5.58 6.07
N TRP A 228 10.85 6.73 5.40
CA TRP A 228 12.03 7.07 4.62
C TRP A 228 13.28 7.17 5.51
N ALA A 229 13.19 7.92 6.62
CA ALA A 229 14.30 8.08 7.56
C ALA A 229 14.77 6.74 8.16
N THR A 230 13.81 5.88 8.55
CA THR A 230 14.14 4.56 9.10
C THR A 230 14.68 3.60 8.04
N ALA A 231 14.18 3.64 6.81
CA ALA A 231 14.67 2.82 5.70
C ALA A 231 16.11 3.19 5.30
N ASP A 232 16.43 4.49 5.26
CA ASP A 232 17.79 4.96 4.98
C ASP A 232 18.75 4.52 6.07
N ARG A 233 18.41 4.72 7.35
CA ARG A 233 19.22 4.27 8.49
C ARG A 233 19.37 2.74 8.52
N ALA A 234 18.33 1.98 8.15
CA ALA A 234 18.44 0.53 8.01
C ALA A 234 19.48 0.13 6.96
N ALA A 235 19.44 0.77 5.79
CA ALA A 235 20.41 0.50 4.73
C ALA A 235 21.84 0.90 5.10
N GLN A 236 22.01 2.01 5.84
CA GLN A 236 23.32 2.44 6.35
C GLN A 236 23.85 1.45 7.40
N ALA A 237 23.05 1.07 8.38
CA ALA A 237 23.43 0.10 9.40
C ALA A 237 23.76 -1.27 8.79
N ALA A 238 22.99 -1.72 7.81
CA ALA A 238 23.19 -3.00 7.14
C ALA A 238 24.51 -3.08 6.36
N ARG A 239 25.02 -1.93 5.82
CA ARG A 239 26.34 -1.89 5.17
C ARG A 239 27.49 -2.08 6.17
N GLY A 240 27.27 -1.75 7.44
CA GLY A 240 28.24 -1.99 8.52
C GLY A 240 28.17 -3.40 9.11
N GLY A 241 27.27 -4.23 8.62
CA GLY A 241 27.13 -5.64 8.99
C GLY A 241 27.60 -6.55 7.86
N ASP A 242 27.91 -7.79 8.17
CA ASP A 242 28.42 -8.77 7.22
C ASP A 242 27.31 -9.69 6.68
N ASP A 243 26.02 -9.31 6.86
CA ASP A 243 24.87 -10.14 6.45
C ASP A 243 24.21 -9.57 5.18
N PRO A 244 24.46 -10.18 3.99
CA PRO A 244 23.88 -9.73 2.73
C PRO A 244 22.34 -9.84 2.71
N MET A 245 21.76 -10.74 3.51
CA MET A 245 20.30 -10.88 3.63
C MET A 245 19.69 -9.66 4.32
N VAL A 246 20.33 -9.15 5.38
CA VAL A 246 19.88 -7.95 6.09
C VAL A 246 19.97 -6.72 5.19
N LEU A 247 21.04 -6.60 4.39
CA LEU A 247 21.20 -5.51 3.43
C LEU A 247 20.15 -5.57 2.31
N ALA A 248 19.91 -6.77 1.77
CA ALA A 248 18.91 -6.97 0.72
C ALA A 248 17.49 -6.63 1.21
N GLU A 249 17.13 -7.03 2.44
CA GLU A 249 15.84 -6.67 3.05
C GLU A 249 15.73 -5.17 3.32
N ALA A 250 16.77 -4.50 3.80
CA ALA A 250 16.79 -3.06 4.00
C ALA A 250 16.58 -2.31 2.67
N ARG A 251 17.25 -2.73 1.59
CA ARG A 251 17.06 -2.18 0.25
C ARG A 251 15.64 -2.42 -0.29
N ARG A 252 15.05 -3.59 -0.04
CA ARG A 252 13.67 -3.92 -0.42
C ARG A 252 12.68 -2.96 0.23
N LEU A 253 12.83 -2.70 1.54
CA LEU A 253 11.97 -1.78 2.27
C LEU A 253 12.17 -0.33 1.82
N ALA A 254 13.42 0.11 1.62
CA ALA A 254 13.70 1.42 1.05
C ALA A 254 13.03 1.61 -0.33
N ALA A 255 13.13 0.61 -1.21
CA ALA A 255 12.48 0.64 -2.51
C ALA A 255 10.94 0.67 -2.38
N THR A 256 10.37 -0.01 -1.38
CA THR A 256 8.93 0.07 -1.10
C THR A 256 8.51 1.50 -0.73
N VAL A 257 9.29 2.20 0.13
CA VAL A 257 9.03 3.60 0.47
C VAL A 257 9.20 4.50 -0.76
N MET A 258 10.24 4.29 -1.58
CA MET A 258 10.45 5.03 -2.84
C MET A 258 9.26 4.91 -3.78
N ARG A 259 8.72 3.70 -3.98
CA ARG A 259 7.54 3.45 -4.81
C ARG A 259 6.34 4.26 -4.32
N ARG A 260 6.08 4.25 -3.00
CA ARG A 260 4.98 4.99 -2.36
C ARG A 260 5.12 6.51 -2.49
N THR A 261 6.33 7.02 -2.54
CA THR A 261 6.65 8.46 -2.71
C THR A 261 6.88 8.85 -4.17
N LYS A 262 6.32 8.07 -5.12
CA LYS A 262 6.33 8.31 -6.57
C LYS A 262 7.70 8.17 -7.26
N HIS A 263 8.74 7.68 -6.58
CA HIS A 263 10.04 7.39 -7.17
C HIS A 263 10.09 5.95 -7.72
N ARG A 264 9.13 5.60 -8.58
CA ARG A 264 8.87 4.22 -9.03
C ARG A 264 10.04 3.61 -9.82
N ASP A 265 10.70 4.38 -10.68
CA ASP A 265 11.85 3.90 -11.47
C ASP A 265 13.04 3.57 -10.58
N GLY A 266 13.38 4.47 -9.65
CA GLY A 266 14.42 4.23 -8.66
C GLY A 266 14.09 3.05 -7.74
N ALA A 267 12.83 2.87 -7.36
CA ALA A 267 12.38 1.76 -6.56
C ALA A 267 12.60 0.42 -7.26
N GLN A 268 12.18 0.31 -8.53
CA GLN A 268 12.38 -0.91 -9.31
C GLN A 268 13.87 -1.23 -9.49
N LYS A 269 14.67 -0.22 -9.85
CA LYS A 269 16.11 -0.38 -9.99
C LYS A 269 16.76 -0.87 -8.68
N LEU A 270 16.42 -0.24 -7.54
CA LEU A 270 16.98 -0.63 -6.25
C LEU A 270 16.63 -2.07 -5.85
N MET A 271 15.40 -2.54 -6.14
CA MET A 271 14.99 -3.91 -5.90
C MET A 271 15.76 -4.92 -6.75
N LEU A 272 15.92 -4.62 -8.05
CA LEU A 272 16.67 -5.48 -8.97
C LEU A 272 18.17 -5.48 -8.64
N ASP A 273 18.73 -4.34 -8.27
CA ASP A 273 20.12 -4.27 -7.80
C ASP A 273 20.32 -5.07 -6.50
N ALA A 274 19.36 -5.02 -5.57
CA ALA A 274 19.42 -5.81 -4.35
C ALA A 274 19.34 -7.32 -4.63
N ALA A 275 18.47 -7.74 -5.56
CA ALA A 275 18.38 -9.14 -5.97
C ALA A 275 19.68 -9.64 -6.61
N ARG A 276 20.25 -8.86 -7.53
CA ARG A 276 21.52 -9.19 -8.19
C ARG A 276 22.69 -9.26 -7.20
N SER A 277 22.79 -8.29 -6.29
CA SER A 277 23.83 -8.32 -5.24
C SER A 277 23.67 -9.55 -4.36
N LEU A 278 22.46 -9.86 -3.87
CA LEU A 278 22.23 -11.03 -3.03
C LEU A 278 22.65 -12.34 -3.74
N GLN A 279 22.29 -12.48 -5.01
CA GLN A 279 22.68 -13.65 -5.81
C GLN A 279 24.19 -13.73 -6.03
N ALA A 280 24.84 -12.60 -6.35
CA ALA A 280 26.28 -12.55 -6.60
C ALA A 280 27.09 -12.86 -5.33
N ASP A 281 26.70 -12.27 -4.19
CA ASP A 281 27.42 -12.36 -2.94
C ASP A 281 27.25 -13.71 -2.24
N THR A 282 26.12 -14.43 -2.50
CA THR A 282 25.78 -15.64 -1.75
C THR A 282 25.60 -16.90 -2.62
N SER A 283 25.39 -16.75 -3.93
CA SER A 283 25.00 -17.84 -4.83
C SER A 283 23.72 -18.59 -4.42
N LEU A 284 22.90 -17.98 -3.52
CA LEU A 284 21.63 -18.49 -2.99
C LEU A 284 21.73 -19.92 -2.43
N PRO A 285 22.53 -20.16 -1.38
CA PRO A 285 22.91 -21.51 -0.94
C PRO A 285 21.76 -22.29 -0.32
N ASP A 286 20.71 -21.64 0.14
CA ASP A 286 19.60 -22.28 0.84
C ASP A 286 18.22 -21.66 0.51
N ALA A 287 17.17 -22.26 1.07
CA ALA A 287 15.80 -21.82 0.89
C ALA A 287 15.53 -20.39 1.41
N ALA A 288 16.30 -19.89 2.41
CA ALA A 288 16.11 -18.55 2.93
C ALA A 288 16.59 -17.49 1.95
N HIS A 289 17.75 -17.69 1.36
CA HIS A 289 18.31 -16.81 0.33
C HIS A 289 17.44 -16.83 -0.93
N SER A 290 17.02 -18.02 -1.39
CA SER A 290 16.10 -18.15 -2.52
C SER A 290 14.76 -17.48 -2.26
N ALA A 291 14.22 -17.55 -1.04
CA ALA A 291 12.98 -16.89 -0.66
C ALA A 291 13.10 -15.36 -0.71
N LEU A 292 14.16 -14.79 -0.16
CA LEU A 292 14.36 -13.32 -0.21
C LEU A 292 14.61 -12.86 -1.65
N TYR A 293 15.39 -13.59 -2.43
CA TYR A 293 15.60 -13.31 -3.85
C TYR A 293 14.27 -13.27 -4.62
N GLY A 294 13.45 -14.32 -4.48
CA GLY A 294 12.13 -14.38 -5.10
C GLY A 294 11.19 -13.26 -4.63
N GLN A 295 11.25 -12.88 -3.36
CA GLN A 295 10.47 -11.76 -2.82
C GLN A 295 10.90 -10.42 -3.41
N LEU A 296 12.19 -10.19 -3.63
CA LEU A 296 12.72 -8.99 -4.29
C LEU A 296 12.20 -8.90 -5.74
N LEU A 297 12.25 -10.00 -6.50
CA LEU A 297 11.74 -10.06 -7.86
C LEU A 297 10.22 -9.83 -7.91
N ALA A 298 9.45 -10.46 -7.01
CA ALA A 298 8.00 -10.27 -6.93
C ALA A 298 7.63 -8.82 -6.54
N ALA A 299 8.40 -8.18 -5.65
CA ALA A 299 8.21 -6.77 -5.31
C ALA A 299 8.59 -5.83 -6.47
N ALA A 300 9.63 -6.16 -7.24
CA ALA A 300 9.99 -5.44 -8.46
C ALA A 300 8.91 -5.61 -9.55
N SER A 301 8.35 -6.81 -9.71
CA SER A 301 7.22 -7.09 -10.59
C SER A 301 5.99 -6.24 -10.25
N TYR A 302 5.63 -6.17 -8.96
CA TYR A 302 4.54 -5.30 -8.51
C TYR A 302 4.84 -3.83 -8.83
N THR A 303 6.09 -3.39 -8.70
CA THR A 303 6.50 -2.02 -9.05
C THR A 303 6.38 -1.75 -10.55
N ALA A 304 6.75 -2.73 -11.39
CA ALA A 304 6.54 -2.67 -12.84
C ALA A 304 5.04 -2.57 -13.19
N ALA A 305 4.19 -3.38 -12.53
CA ALA A 305 2.74 -3.32 -12.71
C ALA A 305 2.18 -1.93 -12.36
N VAL A 306 2.64 -1.32 -11.25
CA VAL A 306 2.27 0.05 -10.84
C VAL A 306 2.70 1.10 -11.88
N ARG A 307 3.73 0.83 -12.68
CA ARG A 307 4.18 1.65 -13.81
C ARG A 307 3.45 1.34 -15.12
N ASP A 308 2.50 0.40 -15.09
CA ASP A 308 1.81 -0.14 -16.27
C ASP A 308 2.73 -0.91 -17.24
N ASP A 309 3.89 -1.33 -16.75
CA ASP A 309 4.85 -2.13 -17.50
C ASP A 309 4.51 -3.62 -17.35
N ARG A 310 3.54 -4.05 -18.13
CA ARG A 310 2.96 -5.40 -18.10
C ARG A 310 4.01 -6.47 -18.42
N GLU A 311 4.82 -6.24 -19.45
CA GLU A 311 5.79 -7.22 -19.92
C GLU A 311 6.83 -7.51 -18.83
N THR A 312 7.46 -6.46 -18.29
CA THR A 312 8.43 -6.59 -17.21
C THR A 312 7.78 -7.19 -15.94
N ALA A 313 6.52 -6.82 -15.62
CA ALA A 313 5.84 -7.36 -14.46
C ALA A 313 5.69 -8.88 -14.53
N TRP A 314 5.25 -9.42 -15.65
CA TRP A 314 5.09 -10.87 -15.80
C TRP A 314 6.40 -11.63 -15.96
N ALA A 315 7.40 -11.05 -16.64
CA ALA A 315 8.74 -11.64 -16.72
C ALA A 315 9.37 -11.82 -15.33
N LEU A 316 9.32 -10.77 -14.49
CA LEU A 316 9.84 -10.83 -13.12
C LEU A 316 9.05 -11.81 -12.22
N LEU A 317 7.74 -11.97 -12.43
CA LEU A 317 6.97 -13.00 -11.73
C LEU A 317 7.38 -14.42 -12.16
N GLY A 318 7.75 -14.62 -13.42
CA GLY A 318 8.29 -15.89 -13.89
C GLY A 318 9.62 -16.24 -13.20
N GLU A 319 10.54 -15.29 -13.11
CA GLU A 319 11.80 -15.48 -12.38
C GLU A 319 11.57 -15.72 -10.88
N ALA A 320 10.62 -14.99 -10.27
CA ALA A 320 10.23 -15.19 -8.86
C ALA A 320 9.63 -16.58 -8.63
N GLU A 321 8.94 -17.15 -9.63
CA GLU A 321 8.39 -18.50 -9.56
C GLU A 321 9.49 -19.56 -9.51
N ASP A 322 10.56 -19.41 -10.29
CA ASP A 322 11.71 -20.31 -10.24
C ASP A 322 12.40 -20.27 -8.87
N ALA A 323 12.51 -19.09 -8.28
CA ALA A 323 13.01 -18.95 -6.91
C ALA A 323 12.07 -19.62 -5.88
N ALA A 324 10.76 -19.42 -6.00
CA ALA A 324 9.75 -20.01 -5.11
C ALA A 324 9.73 -21.54 -5.17
N ARG A 325 9.98 -22.15 -6.33
CA ARG A 325 10.11 -23.61 -6.48
C ARG A 325 11.31 -24.16 -5.72
N ARG A 326 12.44 -23.44 -5.66
CA ARG A 326 13.63 -23.84 -4.91
C ARG A 326 13.40 -23.82 -3.39
N VAL A 327 12.51 -22.98 -2.90
CA VAL A 327 12.20 -22.88 -1.46
C VAL A 327 11.51 -24.15 -0.94
N GLY A 328 10.74 -24.84 -1.80
CA GLY A 328 9.97 -26.01 -1.38
C GLY A 328 8.76 -25.67 -0.50
N GLY A 329 7.86 -26.66 -0.31
CA GLY A 329 6.50 -26.40 0.17
C GLY A 329 6.25 -26.31 1.67
N THR A 330 7.21 -26.17 2.58
CA THR A 330 6.95 -26.50 3.97
C THR A 330 7.17 -25.44 5.04
N LYS A 331 7.84 -24.32 4.79
CA LYS A 331 8.00 -23.27 5.80
C LYS A 331 7.27 -22.00 5.39
N ALA A 332 6.13 -21.85 5.99
CA ALA A 332 5.09 -20.89 5.66
C ALA A 332 5.38 -19.43 6.06
N ASP A 333 6.54 -19.13 6.60
CA ASP A 333 6.95 -17.79 7.01
C ASP A 333 7.86 -17.08 5.99
N ARG A 334 8.10 -17.70 4.83
CA ARG A 334 9.00 -17.22 3.78
C ARG A 334 8.28 -17.17 2.44
N PHE A 335 8.80 -16.37 1.50
CA PHE A 335 8.31 -16.34 0.13
C PHE A 335 8.39 -17.73 -0.50
N ASN A 336 7.28 -18.22 -1.00
CA ASN A 336 7.10 -19.55 -1.60
C ASN A 336 6.01 -19.48 -2.69
N MET A 337 5.60 -20.63 -3.25
CA MET A 337 4.56 -20.67 -4.30
C MET A 337 3.22 -20.07 -3.87
N LEU A 338 2.85 -20.14 -2.59
CA LEU A 338 1.62 -19.54 -2.08
C LEU A 338 1.73 -17.99 -2.04
N GLU A 339 2.86 -17.49 -1.56
CA GLU A 339 3.15 -16.04 -1.58
C GLU A 339 3.23 -15.50 -3.02
N LEU A 340 3.84 -16.25 -3.93
CA LEU A 340 3.85 -15.91 -5.36
C LEU A 340 2.43 -15.79 -5.92
N ALA A 341 1.52 -16.71 -5.54
CA ALA A 341 0.13 -16.66 -5.97
C ALA A 341 -0.56 -15.37 -5.48
N VAL A 342 -0.27 -14.91 -4.25
CA VAL A 342 -0.77 -13.60 -3.76
C VAL A 342 -0.21 -12.45 -4.59
N TYR A 343 1.06 -12.49 -4.99
CA TYR A 343 1.61 -11.48 -5.90
C TYR A 343 0.96 -11.52 -7.30
N LYS A 344 0.64 -12.71 -7.84
CA LYS A 344 -0.11 -12.82 -9.11
C LYS A 344 -1.49 -12.15 -9.03
N ILE A 345 -2.19 -12.28 -7.89
CA ILE A 345 -3.45 -11.56 -7.64
C ILE A 345 -3.20 -10.04 -7.64
N SER A 346 -2.21 -9.58 -6.87
CA SER A 346 -1.87 -8.16 -6.74
C SER A 346 -1.50 -7.52 -8.08
N VAL A 347 -0.62 -8.16 -8.85
CA VAL A 347 -0.14 -7.69 -10.15
C VAL A 347 -1.28 -7.63 -11.16
N SER A 348 -2.09 -8.71 -11.27
CA SER A 348 -3.25 -8.72 -12.17
C SER A 348 -4.24 -7.59 -11.83
N ARG A 349 -4.53 -7.38 -10.53
CA ARG A 349 -5.41 -6.31 -10.08
C ARG A 349 -4.88 -4.93 -10.47
N VAL A 350 -3.60 -4.68 -10.23
CA VAL A 350 -2.96 -3.38 -10.52
C VAL A 350 -2.96 -3.09 -12.03
N LEU A 351 -2.73 -4.10 -12.84
CA LEU A 351 -2.81 -4.02 -14.31
C LEU A 351 -4.24 -3.92 -14.85
N GLY A 352 -5.28 -3.93 -13.98
CA GLY A 352 -6.68 -3.87 -14.39
C GLY A 352 -7.26 -5.21 -14.85
N ASP A 353 -6.51 -6.31 -14.76
CA ASP A 353 -6.95 -7.66 -15.14
C ASP A 353 -7.76 -8.30 -14.00
N TYR A 354 -8.83 -7.63 -13.59
CA TYR A 354 -9.66 -8.08 -12.45
C TYR A 354 -10.19 -9.51 -12.60
N GLY A 355 -10.40 -9.96 -13.84
CA GLY A 355 -10.78 -11.35 -14.16
C GLY A 355 -9.72 -12.32 -13.68
N SER A 356 -8.51 -12.16 -14.18
CA SER A 356 -7.36 -13.00 -13.83
C SER A 356 -7.03 -12.92 -12.35
N ALA A 357 -7.14 -11.73 -11.73
CA ALA A 357 -6.94 -11.58 -10.30
C ALA A 357 -7.90 -12.44 -9.47
N VAL A 358 -9.20 -12.45 -9.82
CA VAL A 358 -10.21 -13.30 -9.17
C VAL A 358 -9.94 -14.78 -9.43
N ASP A 359 -9.51 -15.15 -10.63
CA ASP A 359 -9.21 -16.55 -10.97
C ASP A 359 -7.99 -17.06 -10.18
N TYR A 360 -6.92 -16.26 -10.06
CA TYR A 360 -5.81 -16.57 -9.16
C TYR A 360 -6.24 -16.67 -7.70
N ALA A 361 -7.11 -15.76 -7.23
CA ALA A 361 -7.59 -15.80 -5.86
C ALA A 361 -8.37 -17.09 -5.53
N ARG A 362 -9.12 -17.64 -6.48
CA ARG A 362 -9.83 -18.92 -6.32
C ARG A 362 -8.93 -20.14 -6.16
N LEU A 363 -7.69 -20.06 -6.68
CA LEU A 363 -6.70 -21.13 -6.55
C LEU A 363 -5.98 -21.12 -5.20
N VAL A 364 -6.15 -20.05 -4.42
CA VAL A 364 -5.50 -19.88 -3.11
C VAL A 364 -6.49 -20.19 -1.99
N ASP A 365 -6.15 -21.16 -1.16
CA ASP A 365 -6.82 -21.33 0.14
C ASP A 365 -6.20 -20.34 1.14
N PRO A 366 -6.94 -19.31 1.60
CA PRO A 366 -6.39 -18.32 2.52
C PRO A 366 -6.00 -18.91 3.88
N ALA A 367 -6.57 -20.03 4.31
CA ALA A 367 -6.19 -20.70 5.55
C ALA A 367 -4.74 -21.25 5.52
N ARG A 368 -4.20 -21.52 4.34
CA ARG A 368 -2.82 -21.94 4.16
C ARG A 368 -1.81 -20.79 4.24
N ILE A 369 -2.25 -19.55 4.16
CA ILE A 369 -1.39 -18.37 4.34
C ILE A 369 -1.18 -18.17 5.84
N VAL A 370 -0.03 -18.57 6.35
CA VAL A 370 0.25 -18.57 7.80
C VAL A 370 0.29 -17.18 8.41
N SER A 371 0.86 -16.20 7.70
CA SER A 371 0.95 -14.81 8.18
C SER A 371 -0.39 -14.08 8.04
N PRO A 372 -1.04 -13.62 9.13
CA PRO A 372 -2.23 -12.77 9.05
C PRO A 372 -2.00 -11.51 8.20
N GLU A 373 -0.81 -10.90 8.26
CA GLU A 373 -0.48 -9.73 7.43
C GLU A 373 -0.56 -10.08 5.93
N ARG A 374 -0.10 -11.27 5.54
CA ARG A 374 -0.17 -11.72 4.13
C ARG A 374 -1.59 -12.14 3.74
N ARG A 375 -2.36 -12.72 4.66
CA ARG A 375 -3.80 -12.98 4.42
C ARG A 375 -4.59 -11.69 4.24
N ALA A 376 -4.26 -10.64 5.02
CA ALA A 376 -4.85 -9.33 4.83
C ALA A 376 -4.63 -8.82 3.39
N ARG A 377 -3.42 -8.97 2.87
CA ARG A 377 -3.12 -8.59 1.48
C ARG A 377 -3.90 -9.41 0.46
N TYR A 378 -4.00 -10.71 0.67
CA TYR A 378 -4.85 -11.58 -0.18
C TYR A 378 -6.30 -11.09 -0.21
N TRP A 379 -6.89 -10.78 0.96
CA TRP A 379 -8.27 -10.30 1.04
C TRP A 379 -8.45 -8.91 0.43
N GLU A 380 -7.52 -7.99 0.67
CA GLU A 380 -7.51 -6.65 0.07
C GLU A 380 -7.55 -6.73 -1.45
N ASP A 381 -6.59 -7.42 -2.07
CA ASP A 381 -6.51 -7.54 -3.52
C ASP A 381 -7.70 -8.31 -4.12
N THR A 382 -8.20 -9.33 -3.42
CA THR A 382 -9.37 -10.09 -3.85
C THR A 382 -10.65 -9.23 -3.80
N ALA A 383 -10.87 -8.48 -2.72
CA ALA A 383 -12.03 -7.60 -2.59
C ALA A 383 -12.01 -6.49 -3.64
N LEU A 384 -10.86 -5.86 -3.85
CA LEU A 384 -10.67 -4.83 -4.89
C LEU A 384 -10.89 -5.39 -6.30
N ALA A 385 -10.41 -6.59 -6.61
CA ALA A 385 -10.63 -7.23 -7.90
C ALA A 385 -12.11 -7.60 -8.12
N LEU A 386 -12.79 -8.12 -7.11
CA LEU A 386 -14.24 -8.41 -7.16
C LEU A 386 -15.05 -7.12 -7.36
N HIS A 387 -14.66 -6.03 -6.69
CA HIS A 387 -15.27 -4.72 -6.87
C HIS A 387 -15.08 -4.21 -8.30
N GLY A 388 -13.85 -4.27 -8.83
CA GLY A 388 -13.55 -3.89 -10.21
C GLY A 388 -14.32 -4.71 -11.25
N ARG A 389 -14.74 -5.93 -10.91
CA ARG A 389 -15.64 -6.77 -11.73
C ARG A 389 -17.13 -6.47 -11.54
N GLY A 390 -17.51 -5.53 -10.71
CA GLY A 390 -18.91 -5.22 -10.42
C GLY A 390 -19.62 -6.36 -9.68
N ARG A 391 -18.97 -7.04 -8.73
CA ARG A 391 -19.53 -8.14 -7.93
C ARG A 391 -19.78 -7.74 -6.47
N PRO A 392 -20.75 -6.84 -6.17
CA PRO A 392 -20.89 -6.21 -4.85
C PRO A 392 -21.10 -7.21 -3.71
N ARG A 393 -21.90 -8.27 -3.92
CA ARG A 393 -22.11 -9.31 -2.89
C ARG A 393 -20.82 -10.04 -2.56
N ALA A 394 -20.05 -10.44 -3.58
CA ALA A 394 -18.78 -11.13 -3.37
C ALA A 394 -17.73 -10.21 -2.75
N THR A 395 -17.70 -8.94 -3.15
CA THR A 395 -16.83 -7.90 -2.52
C THR A 395 -17.13 -7.80 -1.02
N PHE A 396 -18.42 -7.71 -0.64
CA PHE A 396 -18.80 -7.61 0.75
C PHE A 396 -18.46 -8.88 1.56
N GLN A 397 -18.64 -10.07 0.97
CA GLN A 397 -18.21 -11.33 1.60
C GLN A 397 -16.69 -11.37 1.84
N ALA A 398 -15.89 -10.86 0.89
CA ALA A 398 -14.44 -10.76 1.05
C ALA A 398 -14.05 -9.77 2.17
N LEU A 399 -14.75 -8.62 2.27
CA LEU A 399 -14.55 -7.66 3.38
C LEU A 399 -14.87 -8.28 4.74
N LEU A 400 -15.98 -9.03 4.86
CA LEU A 400 -16.34 -9.72 6.10
C LEU A 400 -15.33 -10.81 6.47
N ALA A 401 -14.80 -11.54 5.49
CA ALA A 401 -13.77 -12.53 5.71
C ALA A 401 -12.46 -11.88 6.15
N ALA A 402 -12.08 -10.77 5.52
CA ALA A 402 -10.93 -9.97 5.90
C ALA A 402 -11.04 -9.43 7.34
N GLU A 403 -12.21 -8.89 7.73
CA GLU A 403 -12.44 -8.37 9.10
C GLU A 403 -12.29 -9.46 10.16
N ARG A 404 -12.84 -10.66 9.90
CA ARG A 404 -12.72 -11.79 10.85
C ARG A 404 -11.28 -12.25 11.02
N ASP A 405 -10.52 -12.23 9.95
CA ASP A 405 -9.16 -12.75 9.94
C ASP A 405 -8.13 -11.71 10.42
N THR A 406 -8.31 -10.46 10.01
CA THR A 406 -7.35 -9.36 10.25
C THR A 406 -8.06 -8.06 10.57
N PRO A 407 -8.69 -7.92 11.76
CA PRO A 407 -9.53 -6.76 12.09
C PRO A 407 -8.83 -5.41 11.94
N GLN A 408 -7.54 -5.30 12.34
CA GLN A 408 -6.79 -4.04 12.27
C GLN A 408 -6.46 -3.63 10.83
N GLU A 409 -6.32 -4.59 9.91
CA GLU A 409 -6.09 -4.33 8.50
C GLU A 409 -7.37 -3.93 7.74
N VAL A 410 -8.53 -4.07 8.33
CA VAL A 410 -9.82 -3.71 7.73
C VAL A 410 -10.41 -2.45 8.36
N ARG A 411 -10.51 -2.41 9.69
CA ARG A 411 -11.21 -1.34 10.39
C ARG A 411 -10.53 0.03 10.26
N PHE A 412 -9.21 0.04 10.13
CA PHE A 412 -8.42 1.27 10.13
C PHE A 412 -7.81 1.61 8.76
N ARG A 413 -8.11 0.80 7.73
CA ARG A 413 -7.50 0.98 6.40
C ARG A 413 -8.47 1.65 5.43
N PRO A 414 -8.03 2.72 4.73
CA PRO A 414 -8.85 3.47 3.77
C PRO A 414 -9.43 2.61 2.65
N TRP A 415 -8.72 1.55 2.16
CA TRP A 415 -9.24 0.68 1.11
C TRP A 415 -10.58 0.01 1.49
N ALA A 416 -10.69 -0.46 2.73
CA ALA A 416 -11.91 -1.08 3.21
C ALA A 416 -13.02 -0.05 3.44
N GLN A 417 -12.67 1.13 3.95
CA GLN A 417 -13.58 2.27 4.11
C GLN A 417 -14.12 2.73 2.74
N GLN A 418 -13.24 2.88 1.74
CA GLN A 418 -13.63 3.26 0.38
C GLN A 418 -14.57 2.23 -0.25
N LEU A 419 -14.20 0.94 -0.22
CA LEU A 419 -15.07 -0.12 -0.73
C LEU A 419 -16.42 -0.16 -0.02
N THR A 420 -16.44 0.09 1.29
CA THR A 420 -17.69 0.14 2.08
C THR A 420 -18.56 1.31 1.65
N THR A 421 -17.97 2.50 1.47
CA THR A 421 -18.66 3.68 0.93
C THR A 421 -19.28 3.40 -0.44
N ASP A 422 -18.49 2.80 -1.33
CA ASP A 422 -18.96 2.44 -2.68
C ASP A 422 -20.10 1.40 -2.65
N LEU A 423 -20.03 0.42 -1.74
CA LEU A 423 -21.08 -0.56 -1.55
C LEU A 423 -22.36 0.05 -0.99
N LEU A 424 -22.27 0.98 -0.03
CA LEU A 424 -23.42 1.72 0.48
C LEU A 424 -24.10 2.56 -0.61
N ALA A 425 -23.31 3.23 -1.44
CA ALA A 425 -23.82 4.09 -2.51
C ALA A 425 -24.52 3.30 -3.64
N ARG A 426 -24.01 2.10 -3.98
CA ARG A 426 -24.44 1.34 -5.15
C ARG A 426 -25.42 0.21 -4.84
N SER A 427 -25.51 -0.23 -3.59
CA SER A 427 -26.22 -1.48 -3.25
C SER A 427 -27.07 -1.29 -2.00
N HIS A 428 -28.22 -0.62 -2.15
CA HIS A 428 -29.18 -0.40 -1.04
C HIS A 428 -29.73 -1.68 -0.40
N SER A 429 -29.43 -2.87 -0.94
CA SER A 429 -30.01 -4.16 -0.53
C SER A 429 -29.00 -5.19 -0.02
N LEU A 430 -27.77 -4.80 0.35
CA LEU A 430 -26.82 -5.76 0.95
C LEU A 430 -27.06 -5.85 2.47
N PRO A 431 -27.57 -6.97 2.99
CA PRO A 431 -27.76 -7.15 4.42
C PRO A 431 -26.44 -7.04 5.19
N GLY A 432 -26.43 -6.28 6.29
CA GLY A 432 -25.28 -6.14 7.18
C GLY A 432 -24.21 -5.11 6.72
N VAL A 433 -24.37 -4.48 5.54
CA VAL A 433 -23.37 -3.49 5.06
C VAL A 433 -23.33 -2.24 5.93
N ARG A 434 -24.46 -1.81 6.49
CA ARG A 434 -24.54 -0.63 7.37
C ARG A 434 -23.85 -0.88 8.70
N GLU A 435 -24.08 -2.05 9.30
CA GLU A 435 -23.42 -2.46 10.54
C GLU A 435 -21.91 -2.60 10.34
N PHE A 436 -21.49 -3.11 9.17
CA PHE A 436 -20.08 -3.15 8.79
C PHE A 436 -19.51 -1.74 8.63
N ALA A 437 -20.23 -0.83 7.97
CA ALA A 437 -19.83 0.57 7.78
C ALA A 437 -19.58 1.29 9.13
N SER A 438 -20.47 1.07 10.09
CA SER A 438 -20.29 1.59 11.44
C SER A 438 -19.00 1.07 12.10
N ARG A 439 -18.68 -0.23 11.94
CA ARG A 439 -17.46 -0.82 12.50
C ARG A 439 -16.17 -0.32 11.86
N VAL A 440 -16.20 0.05 10.58
CA VAL A 440 -15.04 0.62 9.85
C VAL A 440 -15.00 2.15 9.85
N GLY A 441 -15.94 2.79 10.55
CA GLY A 441 -15.96 4.24 10.74
C GLY A 441 -16.38 5.03 9.49
N VAL A 442 -17.29 4.49 8.67
CA VAL A 442 -17.81 5.10 7.45
C VAL A 442 -19.25 5.60 7.62
N ALA A 443 -19.97 5.18 8.64
CA ALA A 443 -21.37 5.55 8.93
C ALA A 443 -21.48 6.80 9.79
#